data_6113264fb3f6e6b2413ce56fb51d028c
#
_entry.id   6113264fb3f6e6b2413ce56fb51d028c
#
_cell.length_a   1.000
_cell.length_b   1.000
_cell.length_c   1.000
_cell.angle_alpha   90.00
_cell.angle_beta   90.00
_cell.angle_gamma   90.00
#
_symmetry.space_group_name_H-M   'P 1'
#
loop_
_entity.id
_entity.type
_entity.pdbx_description
1 polymer ?
#
loop_
_entity_poly.entity_id
_entity_poly.type
_entity_poly.pdbx_seq_one_letter_code
_entity_poly.pdbx_strand_id
1 'polypeptide(L)' 'MKITIKNTNKLVPFEEIADGTVFKDPATENSYYIKTALVVDEDTGVYKCNCLHLDNYTYDCFGPKYLVYPIYNAELIIPW' A
#
# COMPACT_ATOMS: atom_id res chain seq x y z
N MET A 1 -15.65 4.15 -3.20
CA MET A 1 -14.38 3.94 -3.92
C MET A 1 -14.38 2.58 -4.56
N LYS A 2 -13.90 2.51 -5.77
CA LYS A 2 -13.83 1.26 -6.52
C LYS A 2 -12.40 1.09 -7.03
N ILE A 3 -11.88 -0.14 -6.93
CA ILE A 3 -10.56 -0.48 -7.44
C ILE A 3 -10.72 -1.46 -8.58
N THR A 4 -10.22 -1.09 -9.76
CA THR A 4 -10.21 -1.98 -10.92
C THR A 4 -8.81 -2.54 -11.10
N ILE A 5 -8.70 -3.86 -11.05
CA ILE A 5 -7.41 -4.56 -11.13
C ILE A 5 -7.32 -5.25 -12.47
N LYS A 6 -6.26 -4.96 -13.21
CA LYS A 6 -6.05 -5.55 -14.53
C LYS A 6 -4.99 -6.63 -14.55
N ASN A 7 -3.99 -6.57 -13.68
CA ASN A 7 -2.89 -7.52 -13.79
C ASN A 7 -1.96 -7.48 -12.61
N THR A 8 -1.89 -8.55 -11.81
CA THR A 8 -0.79 -8.69 -10.86
C THR A 8 -0.73 -10.07 -10.27
N ASN A 9 0.41 -10.71 -10.37
CA ASN A 9 0.59 -12.00 -9.73
C ASN A 9 2.00 -12.16 -9.13
N LYS A 10 2.74 -11.07 -8.98
CA LYS A 10 4.11 -11.16 -8.52
C LYS A 10 4.31 -10.40 -7.22
N LEU A 11 4.81 -11.11 -6.21
CA LEU A 11 5.21 -10.50 -4.94
C LEU A 11 6.51 -9.75 -5.11
N VAL A 12 6.56 -8.53 -4.60
CA VAL A 12 7.79 -7.75 -4.54
C VAL A 12 7.95 -7.13 -3.15
N PRO A 13 9.19 -6.85 -2.70
CA PRO A 13 9.40 -6.17 -1.43
C PRO A 13 8.77 -4.77 -1.45
N PHE A 14 8.20 -4.38 -0.33
CA PHE A 14 7.52 -3.09 -0.21
C PHE A 14 8.41 -1.92 -0.62
N GLU A 15 9.70 -1.97 -0.29
CA GLU A 15 10.64 -0.89 -0.62
C GLU A 15 10.85 -0.69 -2.12
N GLU A 16 10.53 -1.70 -2.94
CA GLU A 16 10.74 -1.62 -4.39
C GLU A 16 9.57 -0.98 -5.13
N ILE A 17 8.43 -0.77 -4.49
CA ILE A 17 7.31 -0.09 -5.15
C ILE A 17 7.39 1.41 -4.93
N ALA A 18 6.96 2.18 -5.93
CA ALA A 18 7.00 3.64 -5.86
C ALA A 18 5.85 4.19 -5.02
N ASP A 19 6.05 5.38 -4.44
CA ASP A 19 4.96 6.09 -3.78
C ASP A 19 3.81 6.31 -4.75
N GLY A 20 2.59 6.17 -4.26
CA GLY A 20 1.40 6.26 -5.09
C GLY A 20 0.98 4.94 -5.72
N THR A 21 1.76 3.87 -5.55
CA THR A 21 1.41 2.55 -6.06
C THR A 21 0.36 1.91 -5.17
N VAL A 22 -0.71 1.42 -5.77
CA VAL A 22 -1.71 0.59 -5.07
C VAL A 22 -1.14 -0.82 -4.94
N PHE A 23 -1.30 -1.43 -3.78
CA PHE A 23 -0.83 -2.79 -3.57
C PHE A 23 -1.77 -3.55 -2.64
N LYS A 24 -1.63 -4.87 -2.66
CA LYS A 24 -2.42 -5.78 -1.83
C LYS A 24 -1.50 -6.49 -0.84
N ASP A 25 -1.96 -6.60 0.41
CA ASP A 25 -1.28 -7.41 1.41
C ASP A 25 -1.65 -8.88 1.19
N PRO A 26 -0.67 -9.77 0.94
CA PRO A 26 -0.98 -11.18 0.70
C PRO A 26 -1.55 -11.91 1.92
N ALA A 27 -1.36 -11.37 3.12
CA ALA A 27 -1.86 -11.99 4.34
C ALA A 27 -3.35 -11.76 4.57
N THR A 28 -3.97 -10.84 3.84
CA THR A 28 -5.38 -10.50 4.02
C THR A 28 -6.09 -10.50 2.67
N GLU A 29 -7.32 -11.03 2.65
CA GLU A 29 -8.15 -10.97 1.46
C GLU A 29 -8.75 -9.58 1.32
N ASN A 30 -8.72 -9.05 0.09
CA ASN A 30 -9.39 -7.79 -0.26
C ASN A 30 -8.91 -6.55 0.51
N SER A 31 -7.72 -6.60 1.08
CA SER A 31 -7.14 -5.42 1.72
C SER A 31 -6.18 -4.73 0.75
N TYR A 32 -6.57 -3.54 0.32
CA TYR A 32 -5.80 -2.74 -0.62
C TYR A 32 -5.26 -1.50 0.05
N TYR A 33 -4.07 -1.10 -0.35
CA TYR A 33 -3.35 0.03 0.22
C TYR A 33 -2.77 0.87 -0.90
N ILE A 34 -2.44 2.11 -0.59
CA ILE A 34 -1.62 2.95 -1.48
C ILE A 34 -0.36 3.36 -0.72
N LYS A 35 0.78 3.20 -1.36
CA LYS A 35 2.06 3.58 -0.75
C LYS A 35 2.18 5.10 -0.69
N THR A 36 2.55 5.62 0.48
CA THR A 36 2.76 7.05 0.70
C THR A 36 4.20 7.29 1.13
N ALA A 37 4.58 8.55 1.26
CA ALA A 37 5.87 8.90 1.83
C ALA A 37 5.99 8.35 3.24
N LEU A 38 7.19 7.90 3.60
CA LEU A 38 7.48 7.39 4.94
C LEU A 38 7.45 8.54 5.94
N VAL A 39 6.71 8.33 7.02
CA VAL A 39 6.69 9.23 8.17
C VAL A 39 7.38 8.53 9.33
N VAL A 40 8.38 9.18 9.88
CA VAL A 40 9.21 8.63 10.97
C VAL A 40 9.04 9.53 12.20
N ASP A 41 8.97 8.90 13.36
CA ASP A 41 8.98 9.64 14.63
C ASP A 41 10.39 10.22 14.83
N GLU A 42 10.48 11.54 14.97
CA GLU A 42 11.76 12.23 15.09
C GLU A 42 12.52 11.88 16.37
N ASP A 43 11.79 11.55 17.44
CA ASP A 43 12.40 11.26 18.73
C ASP A 43 12.94 9.83 18.83
N THR A 44 12.22 8.88 18.24
CA THR A 44 12.54 7.45 18.40
C THR A 44 13.11 6.80 17.15
N GLY A 45 12.93 7.44 15.97
CA GLY A 45 13.30 6.85 14.70
C GLY A 45 12.36 5.72 14.24
N VAL A 46 11.25 5.53 14.93
CA VAL A 46 10.29 4.48 14.59
C VAL A 46 9.39 4.95 13.45
N TYR A 47 9.09 4.05 12.52
CA TYR A 47 8.20 4.35 11.39
C TYR A 47 6.77 4.54 11.91
N LYS A 48 6.15 5.65 11.55
CA LYS A 48 4.76 5.96 11.91
C LYS A 48 3.79 5.45 10.86
N CYS A 49 4.07 5.73 9.59
CA CYS A 49 3.25 5.23 8.50
C CYS A 49 4.03 5.29 7.20
N ASN A 50 3.66 4.45 6.24
CA ASN A 50 4.20 4.49 4.89
C ASN A 50 3.15 4.07 3.85
N CYS A 51 1.91 3.90 4.27
CA CYS A 51 0.80 3.58 3.37
C CYS A 51 -0.53 3.96 4.00
N LEU A 52 -1.56 4.02 3.15
CA LEU A 52 -2.94 4.27 3.54
C LEU A 52 -3.77 3.05 3.15
N HIS A 53 -4.49 2.49 4.13
CA HIS A 53 -5.45 1.41 3.89
C HIS A 53 -6.68 1.98 3.19
N LEU A 54 -7.00 1.47 2.00
CA LEU A 54 -8.03 2.08 1.16
C LEU A 54 -9.46 1.76 1.58
N ASP A 55 -9.65 0.70 2.37
CA ASP A 55 -11.01 0.31 2.80
C ASP A 55 -11.51 1.13 3.97
N ASN A 56 -10.63 1.50 4.89
CA ASN A 56 -11.03 2.24 6.10
C ASN A 56 -10.31 3.57 6.26
N TYR A 57 -9.47 3.94 5.31
CA TYR A 57 -8.73 5.22 5.30
C TYR A 57 -7.84 5.43 6.51
N THR A 58 -7.29 4.35 7.04
CA THR A 58 -6.33 4.42 8.14
C THR A 58 -4.91 4.30 7.62
N TYR A 59 -3.98 4.98 8.29
CA TYR A 59 -2.56 4.86 7.97
C TYR A 59 -1.99 3.58 8.57
N ASP A 60 -1.06 2.98 7.87
CA ASP A 60 -0.42 1.76 8.31
C ASP A 60 1.06 1.78 7.96
N CYS A 61 1.82 0.79 8.42
CA CYS A 61 3.24 0.72 8.19
C CYS A 61 3.68 -0.70 7.88
N PHE A 62 4.35 -0.88 6.75
CA PHE A 62 4.93 -2.15 6.36
C PHE A 62 6.45 -2.08 6.41
N GLY A 63 7.09 -3.19 6.78
CA GLY A 63 8.53 -3.28 6.72
C GLY A 63 9.05 -3.23 5.29
N PRO A 64 10.27 -2.72 5.05
CA PRO A 64 10.79 -2.56 3.69
C PRO A 64 10.94 -3.88 2.94
N LYS A 65 11.18 -4.97 3.64
CA LYS A 65 11.35 -6.30 3.02
C LYS A 65 10.06 -7.12 2.96
N TYR A 66 8.95 -6.59 3.47
CA TYR A 66 7.69 -7.29 3.45
C TYR A 66 7.18 -7.43 2.02
N LEU A 67 6.80 -8.64 1.63
CA LEU A 67 6.37 -8.92 0.26
C LEU A 67 4.91 -8.56 0.06
N VAL A 68 4.65 -7.77 -0.97
CA VAL A 68 3.30 -7.31 -1.31
C VAL A 68 3.03 -7.53 -2.80
N TYR A 69 1.76 -7.50 -3.19
CA TYR A 69 1.34 -7.56 -4.59
C TYR A 69 1.09 -6.16 -5.12
N PRO A 70 2.01 -5.58 -5.90
CA PRO A 70 1.76 -4.26 -6.50
C PRO A 70 0.74 -4.37 -7.63
N ILE A 71 -0.08 -3.34 -7.78
CA ILE A 71 -1.13 -3.29 -8.78
C ILE A 71 -0.85 -2.10 -9.69
N TYR A 72 -0.06 -2.33 -10.72
CA TYR A 72 0.41 -1.24 -11.59
C TYR A 72 -0.66 -0.67 -12.51
N ASN A 73 -1.69 -1.44 -12.82
CA ASN A 73 -2.76 -1.00 -13.71
C ASN A 73 -4.07 -0.79 -12.95
N ALA A 74 -3.99 -0.37 -11.70
CA ALA A 74 -5.16 -0.10 -10.89
C ALA A 74 -5.75 1.26 -11.23
N GLU A 75 -7.07 1.33 -11.26
CA GLU A 75 -7.81 2.58 -11.29
C GLU A 75 -8.53 2.76 -9.97
N LEU A 76 -8.38 3.96 -9.39
CA LEU A 76 -9.15 4.34 -8.21
C LEU A 76 -10.33 5.19 -8.66
N ILE A 77 -11.54 4.70 -8.41
CA ILE A 77 -12.75 5.41 -8.73
C ILE A 77 -13.43 5.81 -7.43
N ILE A 78 -13.55 7.09 -7.19
CA ILE A 78 -14.14 7.61 -5.97
C ILE A 78 -15.51 8.18 -6.32
N PRO A 79 -16.60 7.48 -5.97
CA PRO A 79 -17.96 7.89 -6.30
C PRO A 79 -18.50 8.87 -5.26
N TRP A 80 -18.29 10.13 -5.48
CA TRP A 80 -18.92 11.16 -4.66
C TRP A 80 -19.57 12.26 -5.47
#